data_3bfea5b7ada889a99e924b1186e1cf09
#
_entry.id   3bfea5b7ada889a99e924b1186e1cf09
#
_cell.length_a   1.000
_cell.length_b   1.000
_cell.length_c   1.000
_cell.angle_alpha   90.00
_cell.angle_beta   90.00
_cell.angle_gamma   90.00
#
_symmetry.space_group_name_H-M   'P 1'
#
loop_
_entity.id
_entity.type
_entity.pdbx_description
1 polymer ?
#
loop_
_entity_poly.entity_id
_entity_poly.type
_entity_poly.pdbx_seq_one_letter_code
_entity_poly.pdbx_strand_id
1 'polypeptide(L)'
;MSRTPDSSPRRASSPAQGPTRTGVLKKIATAIGVILMALVIAAISLFWVIGDHTDFGRDRIVWKAQACGVGLVLVAGLLIACAVTYLGVRRAKRDIDIERYNQRSFAIVVLCATALFVGFQSISRGLPAFRDLKEGTTTVTVTSCSFQQMPGSNSKTRTDRAPDNRWDNTFTMTLTDGTKRATVIKTDHAGDIASRGGLTGVLYEACARRSGSASMTMKVYPHTWSIVEASID
;
A
#
# COMPACT_ATOMS: atom_id res chain seq x y z
N MET A 1 6.76 -3.23 -90.69
CA MET A 1 6.72 -2.54 -89.38
C MET A 1 5.60 -3.12 -88.59
N SER A 2 5.91 -4.16 -87.79
CA SER A 2 4.96 -4.88 -86.91
C SER A 2 5.12 -4.36 -85.46
N ARG A 3 4.04 -3.83 -84.89
CA ARG A 3 3.96 -3.43 -83.48
C ARG A 3 3.47 -4.63 -82.70
N THR A 4 4.30 -5.11 -81.75
CA THR A 4 3.94 -6.06 -80.70
C THR A 4 3.18 -5.35 -79.58
N PRO A 5 2.06 -5.89 -79.04
CA PRO A 5 1.40 -5.31 -77.88
C PRO A 5 2.11 -5.76 -76.59
N ASP A 6 2.46 -4.82 -75.79
CA ASP A 6 3.04 -4.94 -74.45
C ASP A 6 1.95 -5.37 -73.46
N SER A 7 2.01 -6.63 -72.98
CA SER A 7 1.10 -7.19 -71.98
C SER A 7 1.75 -7.12 -70.57
N SER A 8 1.63 -5.96 -69.92
CA SER A 8 1.99 -5.85 -68.53
C SER A 8 1.02 -6.63 -67.60
N PRO A 9 1.48 -7.49 -66.75
CA PRO A 9 0.59 -8.22 -65.82
C PRO A 9 0.10 -7.25 -64.74
N ARG A 10 -1.22 -7.02 -64.67
CA ARG A 10 -1.90 -6.35 -63.56
C ARG A 10 -1.58 -7.08 -62.26
N ARG A 11 -0.81 -6.43 -61.36
CA ARG A 11 -0.67 -6.83 -59.97
C ARG A 11 -2.06 -6.80 -59.32
N ALA A 12 -2.59 -7.97 -59.03
CA ALA A 12 -3.75 -8.13 -58.17
C ALA A 12 -3.41 -7.57 -56.79
N SER A 13 -4.05 -6.48 -56.41
CA SER A 13 -4.01 -5.93 -55.03
C SER A 13 -4.68 -6.95 -54.12
N SER A 14 -3.86 -7.59 -53.29
CA SER A 14 -4.38 -8.45 -52.20
C SER A 14 -5.32 -7.62 -51.33
N PRO A 15 -6.52 -8.11 -51.00
CA PRO A 15 -7.44 -7.42 -50.10
C PRO A 15 -6.76 -7.31 -48.74
N ALA A 16 -6.66 -6.10 -48.21
CA ALA A 16 -6.21 -5.86 -46.83
C ALA A 16 -7.11 -6.66 -45.88
N GLN A 17 -6.55 -7.70 -45.28
CA GLN A 17 -7.23 -8.48 -44.25
C GLN A 17 -7.46 -7.52 -43.03
N GLY A 18 -8.70 -7.10 -42.88
CA GLY A 18 -9.15 -6.35 -41.70
C GLY A 18 -8.87 -7.15 -40.42
N PRO A 19 -8.74 -6.47 -39.27
CA PRO A 19 -8.41 -7.12 -38.01
C PRO A 19 -9.43 -8.22 -37.71
N THR A 20 -8.96 -9.48 -37.63
CA THR A 20 -9.80 -10.63 -37.34
C THR A 20 -10.48 -10.45 -35.98
N ARG A 21 -11.80 -10.71 -35.89
CA ARG A 21 -12.62 -10.57 -34.65
C ARG A 21 -11.94 -11.20 -33.43
N THR A 22 -11.17 -12.27 -33.60
CA THR A 22 -10.38 -12.94 -32.56
C THR A 22 -9.24 -12.08 -32.02
N GLY A 23 -8.62 -11.22 -32.83
CA GLY A 23 -7.56 -10.30 -32.39
C GLY A 23 -8.09 -9.16 -31.49
N VAL A 24 -9.27 -8.64 -31.82
CA VAL A 24 -9.93 -7.58 -31.01
C VAL A 24 -10.38 -8.14 -29.66
N LEU A 25 -11.00 -9.30 -29.62
CA LEU A 25 -11.43 -9.95 -28.37
C LEU A 25 -10.25 -10.22 -27.42
N LYS A 26 -9.09 -10.66 -27.95
CA LYS A 26 -7.90 -10.89 -27.14
C LYS A 26 -7.33 -9.60 -26.55
N LYS A 27 -7.29 -8.51 -27.31
CA LYS A 27 -6.85 -7.19 -26.81
C LYS A 27 -7.77 -6.67 -25.70
N ILE A 28 -9.08 -6.83 -25.86
CA ILE A 28 -10.08 -6.46 -24.84
C ILE A 28 -9.88 -7.29 -23.57
N ALA A 29 -9.72 -8.60 -23.67
CA ALA A 29 -9.50 -9.47 -22.52
C ALA A 29 -8.20 -9.12 -21.76
N THR A 30 -7.11 -8.78 -22.48
CA THR A 30 -5.87 -8.32 -21.87
C THR A 30 -6.05 -6.98 -21.16
N ALA A 31 -6.73 -6.02 -21.80
CA ALA A 31 -7.01 -4.72 -21.20
C ALA A 31 -7.86 -4.85 -19.93
N ILE A 32 -8.89 -5.67 -19.93
CA ILE A 32 -9.71 -5.98 -18.75
C ILE A 32 -8.85 -6.57 -17.63
N GLY A 33 -7.97 -7.52 -17.93
CA GLY A 33 -7.07 -8.13 -16.96
C GLY A 33 -6.12 -7.10 -16.30
N VAL A 34 -5.56 -6.20 -17.09
CA VAL A 34 -4.70 -5.11 -16.57
C VAL A 34 -5.48 -4.14 -15.68
N ILE A 35 -6.70 -3.76 -16.09
CA ILE A 35 -7.57 -2.86 -15.31
C ILE A 35 -7.95 -3.53 -13.98
N LEU A 36 -8.36 -4.81 -13.99
CA LEU A 36 -8.69 -5.53 -12.77
C LEU A 36 -7.48 -5.61 -11.82
N MET A 37 -6.29 -5.86 -12.34
CA MET A 37 -5.07 -5.89 -11.54
C MET A 37 -4.76 -4.52 -10.93
N ALA A 38 -4.89 -3.44 -11.70
CA ALA A 38 -4.71 -2.07 -11.20
C ALA A 38 -5.73 -1.73 -10.10
N LEU A 39 -6.99 -2.13 -10.26
CA LEU A 39 -8.04 -1.95 -9.26
C LEU A 39 -7.74 -2.73 -7.96
N VAL A 40 -7.24 -3.95 -8.05
CA VAL A 40 -6.83 -4.75 -6.89
C VAL A 40 -5.67 -4.07 -6.14
N ILE A 41 -4.64 -3.61 -6.85
CA ILE A 41 -3.52 -2.89 -6.25
C ILE A 41 -3.99 -1.59 -5.59
N ALA A 42 -4.87 -0.84 -6.25
CA ALA A 42 -5.45 0.39 -5.72
C ALA A 42 -6.29 0.12 -4.46
N ALA A 43 -7.11 -0.94 -4.46
CA ALA A 43 -7.91 -1.34 -3.30
C ALA A 43 -7.04 -1.75 -2.11
N ILE A 44 -5.95 -2.49 -2.33
CA ILE A 44 -5.00 -2.87 -1.27
C ILE A 44 -4.31 -1.62 -0.71
N SER A 45 -3.86 -0.72 -1.59
CA SER A 45 -3.20 0.52 -1.18
C SER A 45 -4.15 1.39 -0.37
N LEU A 46 -5.42 1.52 -0.80
CA LEU A 46 -6.45 2.26 -0.10
C LEU A 46 -6.75 1.63 1.27
N PHE A 47 -6.84 0.30 1.34
CA PHE A 47 -7.06 -0.44 2.59
C PHE A 47 -5.95 -0.19 3.61
N TRP A 48 -4.68 -0.16 3.18
CA TRP A 48 -3.55 0.19 4.02
C TRP A 48 -3.58 1.65 4.47
N VAL A 49 -3.94 2.57 3.58
CA VAL A 49 -4.04 4.01 3.89
C VAL A 49 -5.14 4.27 4.92
N ILE A 50 -6.32 3.67 4.76
CA ILE A 50 -7.42 3.81 5.72
C ILE A 50 -7.02 3.28 7.10
N GLY A 51 -6.31 2.14 7.16
CA GLY A 51 -5.83 1.57 8.42
C GLY A 51 -4.80 2.41 9.17
N ASP A 52 -4.06 3.27 8.46
CA ASP A 52 -3.12 4.20 9.08
C ASP A 52 -3.80 5.45 9.67
N HIS A 53 -5.10 5.68 9.42
CA HIS A 53 -5.86 6.80 9.99
C HIS A 53 -6.44 6.52 11.39
N THR A 54 -6.46 5.28 11.84
CA THR A 54 -6.78 4.98 13.23
C THR A 54 -5.56 5.22 14.09
N ASP A 55 -5.56 6.31 14.87
CA ASP A 55 -4.37 6.80 15.57
C ASP A 55 -3.90 5.87 16.70
N PHE A 56 -4.83 5.16 17.39
CA PHE A 56 -4.53 4.39 18.60
C PHE A 56 -5.37 3.14 18.75
N GLY A 57 -4.94 2.26 19.64
CA GLY A 57 -5.75 1.22 20.22
C GLY A 57 -5.73 -0.11 19.47
N ARG A 58 -6.60 -1.01 19.97
CA ARG A 58 -6.73 -2.38 19.47
C ARG A 58 -7.23 -2.43 18.03
N ASP A 59 -8.11 -1.52 17.63
CA ASP A 59 -8.74 -1.51 16.31
C ASP A 59 -7.71 -1.31 15.19
N ARG A 60 -6.70 -0.47 15.43
CA ARG A 60 -5.57 -0.30 14.50
C ARG A 60 -4.83 -1.61 14.25
N ILE A 61 -4.63 -2.40 15.31
CA ILE A 61 -3.88 -3.65 15.22
C ILE A 61 -4.71 -4.72 14.53
N VAL A 62 -5.98 -4.84 14.89
CA VAL A 62 -6.93 -5.75 14.24
C VAL A 62 -7.01 -5.44 12.74
N TRP A 63 -7.13 -4.16 12.38
CA TRP A 63 -7.12 -3.73 10.99
C TRP A 63 -5.84 -4.13 10.25
N LYS A 64 -4.67 -3.89 10.84
CA LYS A 64 -3.37 -4.27 10.25
C LYS A 64 -3.24 -5.78 10.09
N ALA A 65 -3.70 -6.55 11.06
CA ALA A 65 -3.69 -8.01 10.97
C ALA A 65 -4.64 -8.53 9.87
N GLN A 66 -5.84 -7.98 9.75
CA GLN A 66 -6.79 -8.32 8.67
C GLN A 66 -6.22 -7.94 7.30
N ALA A 67 -5.64 -6.76 7.16
CA ALA A 67 -4.99 -6.32 5.93
C ALA A 67 -3.85 -7.25 5.51
N CYS A 68 -3.06 -7.75 6.47
CA CYS A 68 -2.06 -8.77 6.22
C CYS A 68 -2.69 -10.06 5.69
N GLY A 69 -3.76 -10.56 6.32
CA GLY A 69 -4.46 -11.76 5.89
C GLY A 69 -4.96 -11.65 4.44
N VAL A 70 -5.63 -10.55 4.11
CA VAL A 70 -6.09 -10.26 2.74
C VAL A 70 -4.91 -10.19 1.77
N GLY A 71 -3.83 -9.50 2.15
CA GLY A 71 -2.62 -9.41 1.32
C GLY A 71 -2.00 -10.79 1.02
N LEU A 72 -1.94 -11.69 2.01
CA LEU A 72 -1.40 -13.04 1.82
C LEU A 72 -2.30 -13.90 0.91
N VAL A 73 -3.63 -13.80 1.02
CA VAL A 73 -4.56 -14.47 0.10
C VAL A 73 -4.37 -13.99 -1.33
N LEU A 74 -4.16 -12.68 -1.53
CA LEU A 74 -3.88 -12.11 -2.84
C LEU A 74 -2.54 -12.59 -3.40
N VAL A 75 -1.50 -12.68 -2.59
CA VAL A 75 -0.21 -13.27 -3.01
C VAL A 75 -0.40 -14.70 -3.46
N ALA A 76 -1.15 -15.53 -2.73
CA ALA A 76 -1.45 -16.90 -3.14
C ALA A 76 -2.17 -16.94 -4.50
N GLY A 77 -3.17 -16.08 -4.71
CA GLY A 77 -3.87 -15.94 -5.99
C GLY A 77 -2.95 -15.54 -7.14
N LEU A 78 -2.05 -14.58 -6.90
CA LEU A 78 -1.07 -14.14 -7.91
C LEU A 78 -0.07 -15.25 -8.25
N LEU A 79 0.37 -16.05 -7.27
CA LEU A 79 1.26 -17.19 -7.51
C LEU A 79 0.58 -18.28 -8.32
N ILE A 80 -0.72 -18.57 -8.07
CA ILE A 80 -1.52 -19.50 -8.88
C ILE A 80 -1.63 -18.97 -10.31
N ALA A 81 -1.95 -17.69 -10.50
CA ALA A 81 -2.02 -17.07 -11.82
C ALA A 81 -0.67 -17.13 -12.55
N CYS A 82 0.43 -16.93 -11.83
CA CYS A 82 1.79 -17.08 -12.36
C CYS A 82 2.06 -18.50 -12.84
N ALA A 83 1.69 -19.51 -12.04
CA ALA A 83 1.86 -20.92 -12.40
C ALA A 83 1.03 -21.31 -13.65
N VAL A 84 -0.23 -20.88 -13.73
CA VAL A 84 -1.10 -21.11 -14.90
C VAL A 84 -0.51 -20.44 -16.15
N THR A 85 -0.03 -19.19 -16.02
CA THR A 85 0.59 -18.45 -17.13
C THR A 85 1.88 -19.14 -17.60
N TYR A 86 2.68 -19.64 -16.65
CA TYR A 86 3.91 -20.39 -16.94
C TYR A 86 3.64 -21.68 -17.73
N LEU A 87 2.60 -22.44 -17.37
CA LEU A 87 2.18 -23.60 -18.15
C LEU A 87 1.78 -23.21 -19.57
N GLY A 88 1.14 -22.05 -19.73
CA GLY A 88 0.82 -21.48 -21.05
C GLY A 88 2.06 -21.07 -21.85
N VAL A 89 3.12 -20.57 -21.20
CA VAL A 89 4.42 -20.28 -21.85
C VAL A 89 5.06 -21.55 -22.37
N ARG A 90 5.08 -22.62 -21.57
CA ARG A 90 5.61 -23.93 -22.01
C ARG A 90 4.91 -24.45 -23.25
N ARG A 91 3.57 -24.31 -23.34
CA ARG A 91 2.79 -24.70 -24.52
C ARG A 91 3.12 -23.84 -25.73
N ALA A 92 3.16 -22.48 -25.57
CA ALA A 92 3.50 -21.56 -26.65
C ALA A 92 4.91 -21.80 -27.23
N LYS A 93 5.88 -22.17 -26.37
CA LYS A 93 7.23 -22.53 -26.81
C LYS A 93 7.23 -23.81 -27.65
N ARG A 94 6.36 -24.78 -27.36
CA ARG A 94 6.21 -26.00 -28.15
C ARG A 94 5.60 -25.72 -29.54
N ASP A 95 4.66 -24.76 -29.59
CA ASP A 95 3.93 -24.42 -30.82
C ASP A 95 4.67 -23.34 -31.67
N ILE A 96 5.88 -22.92 -31.29
CA ILE A 96 6.75 -21.91 -31.97
C ILE A 96 6.02 -20.56 -32.17
N ASP A 97 5.11 -20.20 -31.27
CA ASP A 97 4.38 -18.93 -31.31
C ASP A 97 5.14 -17.87 -30.46
N ILE A 98 6.02 -17.12 -31.12
CA ILE A 98 6.93 -16.12 -30.48
C ILE A 98 6.13 -14.97 -29.84
N GLU A 99 5.05 -14.52 -30.45
CA GLU A 99 4.27 -13.39 -29.94
C GLU A 99 3.57 -13.77 -28.61
N ARG A 100 2.94 -14.94 -28.57
CA ARG A 100 2.32 -15.46 -27.36
C ARG A 100 3.33 -15.77 -26.27
N TYR A 101 4.52 -16.24 -26.66
CA TYR A 101 5.60 -16.48 -25.72
C TYR A 101 6.03 -15.18 -25.02
N ASN A 102 6.28 -14.10 -25.78
CA ASN A 102 6.71 -12.81 -25.24
C ASN A 102 5.65 -12.18 -24.34
N GLN A 103 4.38 -12.16 -24.76
CA GLN A 103 3.28 -11.61 -23.95
C GLN A 103 3.14 -12.33 -22.61
N ARG A 104 3.17 -13.67 -22.60
CA ARG A 104 3.04 -14.48 -21.38
C ARG A 104 4.27 -14.36 -20.48
N SER A 105 5.47 -14.28 -21.05
CA SER A 105 6.69 -14.08 -20.28
C SER A 105 6.67 -12.72 -19.59
N PHE A 106 6.24 -11.66 -20.25
CA PHE A 106 6.04 -10.35 -19.64
C PHE A 106 5.00 -10.40 -18.52
N ALA A 107 3.87 -11.07 -18.74
CA ALA A 107 2.83 -11.22 -17.72
C ALA A 107 3.37 -11.93 -16.45
N ILE A 108 4.20 -12.95 -16.59
CA ILE A 108 4.85 -13.61 -15.44
C ILE A 108 5.71 -12.64 -14.64
N VAL A 109 6.53 -11.83 -15.31
CA VAL A 109 7.39 -10.83 -14.63
C VAL A 109 6.55 -9.86 -13.83
N VAL A 110 5.46 -9.33 -14.42
CA VAL A 110 4.55 -8.40 -13.74
C VAL A 110 3.85 -9.07 -12.55
N LEU A 111 3.34 -10.30 -12.72
CA LEU A 111 2.68 -11.04 -11.64
C LEU A 111 3.64 -11.32 -10.48
N CYS A 112 4.87 -11.74 -10.77
CA CYS A 112 5.89 -11.99 -9.75
C CYS A 112 6.27 -10.71 -9.01
N ALA A 113 6.52 -9.61 -9.73
CA ALA A 113 6.85 -8.33 -9.12
C ALA A 113 5.72 -7.82 -8.21
N THR A 114 4.47 -7.95 -8.66
CA THR A 114 3.29 -7.58 -7.86
C THR A 114 3.16 -8.47 -6.62
N ALA A 115 3.34 -9.78 -6.76
CA ALA A 115 3.27 -10.71 -5.64
C ALA A 115 4.35 -10.43 -4.59
N LEU A 116 5.58 -10.13 -5.03
CA LEU A 116 6.69 -9.76 -4.13
C LEU A 116 6.38 -8.44 -3.39
N PHE A 117 5.90 -7.42 -4.10
CA PHE A 117 5.55 -6.13 -3.50
C PHE A 117 4.43 -6.28 -2.47
N VAL A 118 3.32 -6.92 -2.83
CA VAL A 118 2.19 -7.14 -1.92
C VAL A 118 2.60 -8.01 -0.73
N GLY A 119 3.38 -9.06 -0.96
CA GLY A 119 3.89 -9.94 0.09
C GLY A 119 4.79 -9.20 1.08
N PHE A 120 5.73 -8.40 0.58
CA PHE A 120 6.62 -7.60 1.41
C PHE A 120 5.83 -6.60 2.27
N GLN A 121 4.89 -5.86 1.69
CA GLN A 121 4.04 -4.91 2.43
C GLN A 121 3.18 -5.62 3.48
N SER A 122 2.58 -6.76 3.13
CA SER A 122 1.73 -7.53 4.04
C SER A 122 2.52 -8.06 5.24
N ILE A 123 3.70 -8.65 5.00
CA ILE A 123 4.53 -9.24 6.06
C ILE A 123 5.14 -8.13 6.93
N SER A 124 5.74 -7.10 6.34
CA SER A 124 6.45 -6.06 7.09
C SER A 124 5.54 -5.28 8.03
N ARG A 125 4.29 -5.04 7.63
CA ARG A 125 3.33 -4.28 8.44
C ARG A 125 2.40 -5.15 9.29
N GLY A 126 2.06 -6.34 8.81
CA GLY A 126 1.09 -7.20 9.45
C GLY A 126 1.67 -8.16 10.49
N LEU A 127 2.89 -8.66 10.29
CA LEU A 127 3.51 -9.59 11.24
C LEU A 127 3.67 -9.01 12.65
N PRO A 128 4.11 -7.74 12.82
CA PRO A 128 4.10 -7.10 14.14
C PRO A 128 2.71 -7.05 14.77
N ALA A 129 1.68 -6.74 13.97
CA ALA A 129 0.30 -6.69 14.47
C ALA A 129 -0.22 -8.05 14.92
N PHE A 130 0.11 -9.14 14.22
CA PHE A 130 -0.23 -10.50 14.67
C PHE A 130 0.46 -10.89 15.96
N ARG A 131 1.74 -10.51 16.12
CA ARG A 131 2.46 -10.75 17.39
C ARG A 131 1.81 -10.00 18.54
N ASP A 132 1.48 -8.73 18.34
CA ASP A 132 0.81 -7.92 19.34
C ASP A 132 -0.57 -8.47 19.75
N LEU A 133 -1.35 -8.98 18.78
CA LEU A 133 -2.63 -9.64 19.09
C LEU A 133 -2.47 -10.90 19.94
N LYS A 134 -1.37 -11.63 19.75
CA LYS A 134 -1.07 -12.86 20.48
C LYS A 134 -0.47 -12.58 21.86
N GLU A 135 0.44 -11.64 21.96
CA GLU A 135 1.21 -11.34 23.18
C GLU A 135 0.48 -10.35 24.09
N GLY A 136 -0.40 -9.51 23.51
CA GLY A 136 -1.15 -8.52 24.27
C GLY A 136 -0.38 -7.22 24.52
N THR A 137 -0.87 -6.44 25.49
CA THR A 137 -0.29 -5.15 25.86
C THR A 137 0.75 -5.28 26.96
N THR A 138 1.75 -4.41 26.92
CA THR A 138 2.79 -4.28 27.95
C THR A 138 2.67 -2.90 28.59
N THR A 139 2.89 -2.81 29.90
CA THR A 139 2.98 -1.52 30.62
C THR A 139 4.39 -0.98 30.52
N VAL A 140 4.52 0.26 30.10
CA VAL A 140 5.79 0.98 30.00
C VAL A 140 5.70 2.31 30.75
N THR A 141 6.80 2.72 31.39
CA THR A 141 6.89 4.02 32.06
C THR A 141 7.72 4.97 31.18
N VAL A 142 7.17 6.15 30.95
CA VAL A 142 7.82 7.26 30.27
C VAL A 142 8.42 8.19 31.29
N THR A 143 9.72 8.44 31.19
CA THR A 143 10.46 9.33 32.09
C THR A 143 10.47 10.77 31.62
N SER A 144 10.39 10.98 30.32
CA SER A 144 10.26 12.31 29.74
C SER A 144 9.59 12.23 28.38
N CYS A 145 8.86 13.28 28.01
CA CYS A 145 8.31 13.39 26.67
C CYS A 145 8.40 14.82 26.13
N SER A 146 8.39 14.95 24.82
CA SER A 146 8.37 16.25 24.14
C SER A 146 7.30 16.25 23.06
N PHE A 147 6.74 17.42 22.83
CA PHE A 147 5.73 17.67 21.81
C PHE A 147 6.29 18.62 20.75
N GLN A 148 6.09 18.26 19.49
CA GLN A 148 6.44 19.10 18.36
C GLN A 148 5.30 19.09 17.35
N GLN A 149 4.90 20.28 16.91
CA GLN A 149 3.89 20.44 15.88
C GLN A 149 4.53 21.01 14.63
N MET A 150 4.29 20.39 13.50
CA MET A 150 4.79 20.81 12.19
C MET A 150 3.68 20.80 11.15
N PRO A 151 3.73 21.71 10.16
CA PRO A 151 2.88 21.59 8.98
C PRO A 151 3.15 20.24 8.28
N GLY A 152 2.11 19.48 7.96
CA GLY A 152 2.25 18.17 7.33
C GLY A 152 2.98 18.24 5.98
N SER A 153 3.83 17.27 5.71
CA SER A 153 4.76 17.26 4.56
C SER A 153 4.08 17.16 3.18
N ASN A 154 2.78 16.93 3.10
CA ASN A 154 2.02 16.84 1.84
C ASN A 154 1.66 18.20 1.21
N SER A 155 2.12 19.31 1.77
CA SER A 155 1.91 20.65 1.18
C SER A 155 2.72 20.89 -0.11
N LYS A 156 3.41 19.90 -0.66
CA LYS A 156 4.27 20.04 -1.84
C LYS A 156 3.59 19.80 -3.19
N THR A 157 2.34 19.41 -3.26
CA THR A 157 1.60 19.38 -4.52
C THR A 157 1.03 20.76 -4.81
N ARG A 158 1.81 21.52 -5.53
CA ARG A 158 1.56 22.84 -6.09
C ARG A 158 0.53 22.73 -7.22
N THR A 159 -0.71 22.55 -6.89
CA THR A 159 -1.83 22.78 -7.79
C THR A 159 -2.94 23.40 -6.96
N ASP A 160 -3.46 24.53 -7.40
CA ASP A 160 -4.48 25.47 -6.97
C ASP A 160 -5.68 24.99 -6.11
N ARG A 161 -5.51 23.97 -5.31
CA ARG A 161 -6.44 23.58 -4.24
C ARG A 161 -5.90 24.09 -2.92
N ALA A 162 -6.81 24.60 -2.10
CA ALA A 162 -6.56 25.08 -0.74
C ALA A 162 -5.47 24.21 -0.05
N PRO A 163 -4.46 24.81 0.60
CA PRO A 163 -3.41 24.05 1.24
C PRO A 163 -4.04 23.04 2.17
N ASP A 164 -3.64 21.77 2.02
CA ASP A 164 -4.00 20.70 2.96
C ASP A 164 -3.43 21.16 4.32
N ASN A 165 -4.25 21.84 5.11
CA ASN A 165 -3.89 22.43 6.42
C ASN A 165 -3.69 21.34 7.48
N ARG A 166 -3.18 20.18 7.08
CA ARG A 166 -2.89 19.09 8.00
C ARG A 166 -1.64 19.38 8.80
N TRP A 167 -1.74 19.14 10.07
CA TRP A 167 -0.65 19.30 11.03
C TRP A 167 -0.23 17.95 11.57
N ASP A 168 1.07 17.69 11.56
CA ASP A 168 1.69 16.54 12.17
C ASP A 168 2.09 16.89 13.61
N ASN A 169 1.42 16.27 14.56
CA ASN A 169 1.66 16.45 15.99
C ASN A 169 2.49 15.26 16.48
N THR A 170 3.78 15.48 16.69
CA THR A 170 4.74 14.44 17.07
C THR A 170 4.97 14.46 18.58
N PHE A 171 4.68 13.34 19.23
CA PHE A 171 5.00 13.08 20.62
C PHE A 171 6.21 12.16 20.68
N THR A 172 7.34 12.65 21.19
CA THR A 172 8.55 11.85 21.38
C THR A 172 8.69 11.53 22.86
N MET A 173 8.66 10.24 23.19
CA MET A 173 8.69 9.71 24.54
C MET A 173 10.00 8.99 24.81
N THR A 174 10.62 9.24 25.95
CA THR A 174 11.79 8.50 26.45
C THR A 174 11.33 7.55 27.53
N LEU A 175 11.60 6.27 27.35
CA LEU A 175 11.24 5.22 28.30
C LEU A 175 12.29 5.09 29.39
N THR A 176 12.00 4.34 30.45
CA THR A 176 12.92 4.07 31.57
C THR A 176 14.22 3.39 31.15
N ASP A 177 14.21 2.64 30.05
CA ASP A 177 15.39 2.00 29.46
C ASP A 177 16.22 2.93 28.56
N GLY A 178 15.84 4.21 28.48
CA GLY A 178 16.46 5.20 27.60
C GLY A 178 16.02 5.14 26.14
N THR A 179 15.17 4.16 25.75
CA THR A 179 14.67 4.05 24.38
C THR A 179 13.74 5.21 24.05
N LYS A 180 13.95 5.83 22.88
CA LYS A 180 13.07 6.88 22.37
C LYS A 180 12.05 6.33 21.39
N ARG A 181 10.79 6.67 21.59
CA ARG A 181 9.67 6.30 20.72
C ARG A 181 8.88 7.54 20.33
N ALA A 182 8.48 7.62 19.07
CA ALA A 182 7.68 8.73 18.58
C ALA A 182 6.32 8.23 18.08
N THR A 183 5.28 9.01 18.35
CA THR A 183 3.92 8.82 17.82
C THR A 183 3.48 10.10 17.15
N VAL A 184 2.97 10.00 15.92
CA VAL A 184 2.49 11.15 15.15
C VAL A 184 0.98 11.08 15.06
N ILE A 185 0.30 12.16 15.46
CA ILE A 185 -1.15 12.33 15.32
C ILE A 185 -1.40 13.45 14.33
N LYS A 186 -2.20 13.17 13.32
CA LYS A 186 -2.58 14.17 12.31
C LYS A 186 -3.83 14.93 12.71
N THR A 187 -3.81 16.24 12.55
CA THR A 187 -4.98 17.11 12.75
C THR A 187 -5.16 18.03 11.55
N ASP A 188 -6.39 18.52 11.37
CA ASP A 188 -6.68 19.42 10.25
C ASP A 188 -6.24 20.85 10.56
N HIS A 189 -6.26 21.26 11.84
CA HIS A 189 -5.82 22.59 12.29
C HIS A 189 -4.78 22.49 13.42
N ALA A 190 -3.95 23.52 13.53
CA ALA A 190 -2.88 23.59 14.54
C ALA A 190 -3.36 23.47 16.00
N GLY A 191 -4.52 23.99 16.33
CA GLY A 191 -5.07 23.98 17.68
C GLY A 191 -5.86 22.72 18.05
N ASP A 192 -6.21 21.89 17.09
CA ASP A 192 -7.15 20.77 17.30
C ASP A 192 -6.64 19.72 18.28
N ILE A 193 -5.31 19.54 18.35
CA ILE A 193 -4.70 18.56 19.24
C ILE A 193 -4.99 18.87 20.71
N ALA A 194 -5.02 20.16 21.08
CA ALA A 194 -5.25 20.60 22.45
C ALA A 194 -6.69 20.39 22.92
N SER A 195 -7.65 20.36 21.99
CA SER A 195 -9.07 20.17 22.27
C SER A 195 -9.51 18.70 22.25
N ARG A 196 -8.66 17.81 21.74
CA ARG A 196 -8.96 16.36 21.74
C ARG A 196 -8.92 15.80 23.15
N GLY A 197 -9.99 15.08 23.50
CA GLY A 197 -10.07 14.35 24.77
C GLY A 197 -9.41 12.97 24.70
N GLY A 198 -9.63 12.16 25.74
CA GLY A 198 -9.13 10.79 25.83
C GLY A 198 -7.62 10.68 25.81
N LEU A 199 -7.08 9.65 25.18
CA LEU A 199 -5.63 9.37 25.14
C LEU A 199 -4.81 10.52 24.56
N THR A 200 -5.30 11.16 23.50
CA THR A 200 -4.63 12.33 22.89
C THR A 200 -4.51 13.49 23.86
N GLY A 201 -5.55 13.76 24.64
CA GLY A 201 -5.54 14.81 25.66
C GLY A 201 -4.54 14.52 26.77
N VAL A 202 -4.44 13.27 27.23
CA VAL A 202 -3.44 12.86 28.23
C VAL A 202 -2.02 13.06 27.71
N LEU A 203 -1.74 12.63 26.47
CA LEU A 203 -0.42 12.82 25.83
C LEU A 203 -0.07 14.31 25.67
N TYR A 204 -1.04 15.10 25.24
CA TYR A 204 -0.82 16.55 25.10
C TYR A 204 -0.56 17.23 26.43
N GLU A 205 -1.33 16.87 27.48
CA GLU A 205 -1.11 17.41 28.83
C GLU A 205 0.28 17.06 29.36
N ALA A 206 0.70 15.79 29.23
CA ALA A 206 1.99 15.34 29.72
C ALA A 206 3.18 15.97 28.94
N CYS A 207 3.11 15.96 27.62
CA CYS A 207 4.27 16.28 26.77
C CYS A 207 4.37 17.76 26.39
N ALA A 208 3.22 18.47 26.28
CA ALA A 208 3.20 19.87 25.89
C ALA A 208 3.05 20.81 27.10
N ARG A 209 2.04 20.60 27.95
CA ARG A 209 1.72 21.53 29.04
C ARG A 209 2.64 21.39 30.23
N ARG A 210 3.03 20.18 30.61
CA ARG A 210 3.94 19.93 31.74
C ARG A 210 5.41 19.93 31.33
N SER A 211 5.75 20.46 30.16
CA SER A 211 7.13 20.61 29.67
C SER A 211 7.91 19.27 29.65
N GLY A 212 7.24 18.15 29.51
CA GLY A 212 7.85 16.84 29.38
C GLY A 212 8.47 16.24 30.65
N SER A 213 8.33 16.88 31.81
CA SER A 213 8.86 16.39 33.10
C SER A 213 7.89 15.45 33.84
N ALA A 214 6.68 15.29 33.35
CA ALA A 214 5.70 14.38 33.95
C ALA A 214 6.07 12.92 33.69
N SER A 215 6.14 12.13 34.75
CA SER A 215 6.13 10.67 34.67
C SER A 215 4.76 10.23 34.17
N MET A 216 4.75 9.30 33.23
CA MET A 216 3.53 8.80 32.63
C MET A 216 3.62 7.27 32.45
N THR A 217 2.59 6.59 32.85
CA THR A 217 2.45 5.14 32.66
C THR A 217 1.56 4.87 31.46
N MET A 218 2.01 4.03 30.54
CA MET A 218 1.26 3.69 29.32
C MET A 218 1.14 2.19 29.14
N LYS A 219 -0.01 1.74 28.62
CA LYS A 219 -0.19 0.41 28.05
C LYS A 219 -0.03 0.48 26.55
N VAL A 220 0.92 -0.27 26.01
CA VAL A 220 1.27 -0.28 24.60
C VAL A 220 1.35 -1.68 24.05
N TYR A 221 1.11 -1.83 22.78
CA TYR A 221 1.46 -3.02 22.03
C TYR A 221 2.93 -2.93 21.58
N PRO A 222 3.81 -3.84 22.03
CA PRO A 222 5.26 -3.63 21.93
C PRO A 222 5.81 -3.63 20.50
N HIS A 223 5.26 -4.44 19.60
CA HIS A 223 5.79 -4.60 18.24
C HIS A 223 5.30 -3.51 17.27
N THR A 224 4.05 -3.06 17.41
CA THR A 224 3.49 -1.99 16.56
C THR A 224 3.61 -0.62 17.19
N TRP A 225 3.98 -0.55 18.47
CA TRP A 225 4.00 0.67 19.26
C TRP A 225 2.64 1.41 19.24
N SER A 226 1.54 0.65 19.35
CA SER A 226 0.21 1.23 19.43
C SER A 226 -0.18 1.44 20.89
N ILE A 227 -0.45 2.68 21.27
CA ILE A 227 -0.82 3.06 22.63
C ILE A 227 -2.30 2.74 22.84
N VAL A 228 -2.65 2.11 23.96
CA VAL A 228 -4.03 1.76 24.31
C VAL A 228 -4.54 2.67 25.42
N GLU A 229 -3.72 2.88 26.45
CA GLU A 229 -4.04 3.70 27.61
C GLU A 229 -2.81 4.50 28.00
N ALA A 230 -3.01 5.67 28.59
CA ALA A 230 -1.98 6.46 29.22
C ALA A 230 -2.56 7.13 30.46
N SER A 231 -1.77 7.20 31.54
CA SER A 231 -2.08 7.92 32.76
C SER A 231 -0.87 8.73 33.20
N ILE A 232 -1.12 9.92 33.69
CA ILE A 232 -0.09 10.79 34.28
C ILE A 232 -0.03 10.45 35.77
N ASP A 233 1.16 10.18 36.27
CA ASP A 233 1.44 9.85 37.66
C ASP A 233 1.45 11.11 38.55
#